data_0d5a8a7313381c63eda5d434a4e03503
#
_entry.id   0d5a8a7313381c63eda5d434a4e03503
#
_cell.length_a   1.000
_cell.length_b   1.000
_cell.length_c   1.000
_cell.angle_alpha   90.00
_cell.angle_beta   90.00
_cell.angle_gamma   90.00
#
_symmetry.space_group_name_H-M   'P 1'
#
loop_
_entity.id
_entity.type
_entity.pdbx_description
1 polymer ?
#
loop_
_entity_poly.entity_id
_entity_poly.type
_entity_poly.pdbx_seq_one_letter_code
_entity_poly.pdbx_strand_id
1 'polypeptide(L)'
;MKYTAFVPARSGSKRLPGKNVKLLAGKPLVVWTLEAFVNSDKVDEVIFSTDSTEYWEIVKEYIKSDKLILDFRSSEEAGDTVKIFDYLKNENQKIFGNKDGIFILALPTAPLRKTIHINEAIDLYEAQGKPVFSAVQYGFSISFAFTQNDNAWQAVFKDSPMVTGNTRSQDQAEIYHPNGAIYVRPINDLRSNELTTLYEGAIPYIMSDIDSADIDNEIDFMFAEAVIKSNK
;
A
#
# COMPACT_ATOMS: atom_id res chain seq x y z
N MET A 1 -20.07 6.27 9.48
CA MET A 1 -19.69 5.12 8.63
C MET A 1 -18.55 4.41 9.34
N LYS A 2 -18.45 3.08 9.29
CA LYS A 2 -17.37 2.35 9.99
C LYS A 2 -16.20 2.12 9.03
N TYR A 3 -14.96 2.41 9.50
CA TYR A 3 -13.73 2.23 8.75
C TYR A 3 -12.88 1.12 9.38
N THR A 4 -12.57 0.10 8.61
CA THR A 4 -11.75 -1.05 9.03
C THR A 4 -10.49 -1.10 8.19
N ALA A 5 -9.33 -0.87 8.81
CA ALA A 5 -8.05 -1.04 8.15
C ALA A 5 -7.69 -2.53 8.04
N PHE A 6 -7.05 -2.91 6.93
CA PHE A 6 -6.53 -4.26 6.69
C PHE A 6 -5.06 -4.16 6.29
N VAL A 7 -4.19 -4.72 7.12
CA VAL A 7 -2.72 -4.67 6.96
C VAL A 7 -2.17 -6.08 6.83
N PRO A 8 -1.88 -6.55 5.60
CA PRO A 8 -1.37 -7.90 5.35
C PRO A 8 0.15 -7.95 5.52
N ALA A 9 0.65 -8.87 6.33
CA ALA A 9 2.09 -9.09 6.54
C ALA A 9 2.40 -10.58 6.65
N ARG A 10 2.68 -11.22 5.51
CA ARG A 10 3.11 -12.62 5.48
C ARG A 10 4.56 -12.79 5.95
N SER A 11 4.89 -13.97 6.49
CA SER A 11 6.24 -14.29 6.95
C SER A 11 7.23 -14.55 5.81
N GLY A 12 6.74 -15.07 4.68
CA GLY A 12 7.54 -15.51 3.52
C GLY A 12 8.01 -14.40 2.59
N SER A 13 8.78 -13.42 3.05
CA SER A 13 9.37 -12.38 2.19
C SER A 13 10.63 -12.90 1.49
N LYS A 14 10.60 -13.04 0.14
CA LYS A 14 11.72 -13.62 -0.64
C LYS A 14 12.88 -12.64 -0.87
N ARG A 15 12.60 -11.40 -1.28
CA ARG A 15 13.62 -10.38 -1.60
C ARG A 15 14.34 -9.83 -0.37
N LEU A 16 13.63 -9.75 0.77
CA LEU A 16 14.16 -9.31 2.05
C LEU A 16 13.54 -10.22 3.15
N PRO A 17 14.22 -11.32 3.54
CA PRO A 17 13.68 -12.26 4.53
C PRO A 17 13.34 -11.58 5.85
N GLY A 18 12.17 -11.93 6.42
CA GLY A 18 11.69 -11.33 7.65
C GLY A 18 11.35 -9.82 7.55
N LYS A 19 11.21 -9.28 6.35
CA LYS A 19 11.03 -7.84 6.09
C LYS A 19 10.04 -7.17 7.03
N ASN A 20 8.87 -7.76 7.22
CA ASN A 20 7.79 -7.14 7.98
C ASN A 20 8.09 -6.93 9.47
N VAL A 21 9.00 -7.74 10.03
CA VAL A 21 9.44 -7.62 11.45
C VAL A 21 10.87 -7.13 11.59
N LYS A 22 11.58 -6.86 10.48
CA LYS A 22 12.91 -6.24 10.51
C LYS A 22 12.81 -4.84 11.13
N LEU A 23 13.75 -4.52 12.02
CA LEU A 23 13.74 -3.24 12.73
C LEU A 23 14.11 -2.07 11.83
N LEU A 24 13.16 -1.23 11.54
CA LEU A 24 13.32 0.04 10.83
C LEU A 24 13.36 1.18 11.86
N ALA A 25 14.50 1.83 12.01
CA ALA A 25 14.72 2.90 12.99
C ALA A 25 14.30 2.50 14.44
N GLY A 26 14.55 1.22 14.79
CA GLY A 26 14.31 0.68 16.14
C GLY A 26 12.91 0.09 16.36
N LYS A 27 12.07 -0.03 15.33
CA LYS A 27 10.72 -0.56 15.40
C LYS A 27 10.45 -1.51 14.22
N PRO A 28 9.76 -2.66 14.41
CA PRO A 28 9.40 -3.54 13.29
C PRO A 28 8.69 -2.78 12.15
N LEU A 29 9.05 -3.10 10.90
CA LEU A 29 8.52 -2.40 9.72
C LEU A 29 6.99 -2.30 9.74
N VAL A 30 6.29 -3.42 9.99
CA VAL A 30 4.82 -3.46 9.99
C VAL A 30 4.20 -2.57 11.07
N VAL A 31 4.89 -2.35 12.18
CA VAL A 31 4.39 -1.56 13.31
C VAL A 31 4.23 -0.08 12.92
N TRP A 32 5.08 0.45 12.05
CA TRP A 32 4.92 1.82 11.52
C TRP A 32 3.55 2.00 10.83
N THR A 33 3.17 1.01 10.04
CA THR A 33 1.86 1.00 9.38
C THR A 33 0.71 0.87 10.38
N LEU A 34 0.80 -0.11 11.29
CA LEU A 34 -0.26 -0.36 12.26
C LEU A 34 -0.49 0.84 13.18
N GLU A 35 0.58 1.47 13.69
CA GLU A 35 0.49 2.68 14.51
C GLU A 35 -0.19 3.83 13.77
N ALA A 36 0.13 4.04 12.50
CA ALA A 36 -0.49 5.11 11.72
C ALA A 36 -2.02 4.95 11.66
N PHE A 37 -2.52 3.71 11.58
CA PHE A 37 -3.95 3.42 11.59
C PHE A 37 -4.57 3.47 12.99
N VAL A 38 -3.91 2.89 13.98
CA VAL A 38 -4.41 2.90 15.38
C VAL A 38 -4.54 4.33 15.91
N ASN A 39 -3.62 5.22 15.52
CA ASN A 39 -3.63 6.63 15.91
C ASN A 39 -4.62 7.51 15.11
N SER A 40 -5.32 6.95 14.12
CA SER A 40 -6.37 7.67 13.41
C SER A 40 -7.69 7.61 14.20
N ASP A 41 -8.27 8.77 14.47
CA ASP A 41 -9.60 8.85 15.11
C ASP A 41 -10.75 8.45 14.14
N LYS A 42 -10.45 8.41 12.83
CA LYS A 42 -11.42 8.00 11.80
C LYS A 42 -11.48 6.48 11.62
N VAL A 43 -10.47 5.74 12.06
CA VAL A 43 -10.39 4.28 11.91
C VAL A 43 -10.92 3.59 13.16
N ASP A 44 -11.90 2.72 12.99
CA ASP A 44 -12.56 2.01 14.09
C ASP A 44 -11.86 0.71 14.45
N GLU A 45 -11.37 -0.03 13.45
CA GLU A 45 -10.73 -1.34 13.61
C GLU A 45 -9.49 -1.44 12.72
N VAL A 46 -8.47 -2.16 13.19
CA VAL A 46 -7.23 -2.43 12.45
C VAL A 46 -6.98 -3.93 12.43
N ILE A 47 -7.21 -4.57 11.31
CA ILE A 47 -6.98 -5.99 11.11
C ILE A 47 -5.53 -6.20 10.67
N PHE A 48 -4.76 -6.86 11.51
CA PHE A 48 -3.44 -7.35 11.17
C PHE A 48 -3.57 -8.78 10.63
N SER A 49 -3.28 -8.98 9.35
CA SER A 49 -3.44 -10.25 8.66
C SER A 49 -2.09 -10.91 8.41
N THR A 50 -1.84 -12.06 9.06
CA THR A 50 -0.55 -12.76 9.00
C THR A 50 -0.73 -14.28 9.07
N ASP A 51 0.28 -15.02 8.59
CA ASP A 51 0.42 -16.48 8.70
C ASP A 51 1.38 -16.88 9.83
N SER A 52 1.86 -15.91 10.61
CA SER A 52 2.89 -16.13 11.65
C SER A 52 2.39 -15.72 13.03
N THR A 53 2.34 -16.68 13.93
CA THR A 53 2.08 -16.42 15.37
C THR A 53 3.20 -15.57 15.98
N GLU A 54 4.46 -15.77 15.55
CA GLU A 54 5.59 -14.95 15.98
C GLU A 54 5.38 -13.47 15.63
N TYR A 55 4.94 -13.17 14.39
CA TYR A 55 4.66 -11.78 13.97
C TYR A 55 3.54 -11.16 14.79
N TRP A 56 2.53 -11.93 15.14
CA TRP A 56 1.46 -11.47 16.01
C TRP A 56 1.98 -11.13 17.42
N GLU A 57 2.81 -12.01 18.01
CA GLU A 57 3.39 -11.75 19.34
C GLU A 57 4.27 -10.49 19.32
N ILE A 58 5.12 -10.33 18.29
CA ILE A 58 5.94 -9.12 18.10
C ILE A 58 5.04 -7.88 18.02
N VAL A 59 4.01 -7.88 17.18
CA VAL A 59 3.11 -6.73 17.01
C VAL A 59 2.43 -6.36 18.33
N LYS A 60 1.98 -7.33 19.11
CA LYS A 60 1.36 -7.08 20.43
C LYS A 60 2.29 -6.42 21.45
N GLU A 61 3.61 -6.56 21.30
CA GLU A 61 4.56 -5.86 22.17
C GLU A 61 4.54 -4.35 21.96
N TYR A 62 4.31 -3.91 20.72
CA TYR A 62 4.34 -2.50 20.31
C TYR A 62 2.96 -1.85 20.31
N ILE A 63 1.92 -2.56 19.88
CA ILE A 63 0.56 -2.03 19.72
C ILE A 63 -0.34 -2.50 20.86
N LYS A 64 -0.67 -1.59 21.78
CA LYS A 64 -1.59 -1.81 22.90
C LYS A 64 -2.89 -1.05 22.64
N SER A 65 -3.73 -1.59 21.76
CA SER A 65 -4.98 -0.94 21.37
C SER A 65 -6.09 -1.97 21.14
N ASP A 66 -7.28 -1.67 21.63
CA ASP A 66 -8.48 -2.48 21.42
C ASP A 66 -8.97 -2.45 19.95
N LYS A 67 -8.45 -1.51 19.14
CA LYS A 67 -8.71 -1.48 17.70
C LYS A 67 -8.03 -2.64 16.95
N LEU A 68 -6.95 -3.22 17.50
CA LEU A 68 -6.14 -4.24 16.82
C LEU A 68 -6.80 -5.62 16.86
N ILE A 69 -7.03 -6.19 15.70
CA ILE A 69 -7.65 -7.51 15.52
C ILE A 69 -6.73 -8.39 14.67
N LEU A 70 -6.59 -9.67 15.04
CA LEU A 70 -5.84 -10.64 14.25
C LEU A 70 -6.75 -11.31 13.21
N ASP A 71 -6.29 -11.34 11.96
CA ASP A 71 -6.73 -12.28 10.93
C ASP A 71 -5.59 -13.26 10.66
N PHE A 72 -5.77 -14.52 11.06
CA PHE A 72 -4.76 -15.55 10.86
C PHE A 72 -5.00 -16.28 9.53
N ARG A 73 -3.99 -16.21 8.65
CA ARG A 73 -3.99 -16.88 7.34
C ARG A 73 -3.31 -18.24 7.43
N SER A 74 -3.85 -19.23 6.72
CA SER A 74 -3.14 -20.47 6.46
C SER A 74 -1.90 -20.24 5.58
N SER A 75 -0.99 -21.19 5.52
CA SER A 75 0.18 -21.13 4.62
C SER A 75 -0.22 -21.02 3.14
N GLU A 76 -1.37 -21.61 2.76
CA GLU A 76 -1.91 -21.54 1.41
C GLU A 76 -2.41 -20.11 1.10
N GLU A 77 -3.18 -19.53 2.02
CA GLU A 77 -3.70 -18.15 1.92
C GLU A 77 -2.59 -17.07 1.92
N ALA A 78 -1.41 -17.39 2.49
CA ALA A 78 -0.24 -16.53 2.52
C ALA A 78 0.78 -16.85 1.42
N GLY A 79 0.46 -17.75 0.50
CA GLY A 79 1.34 -18.20 -0.58
C GLY A 79 1.84 -17.06 -1.48
N ASP A 80 2.99 -17.26 -2.11
CA ASP A 80 3.65 -16.26 -2.96
C ASP A 80 2.82 -15.78 -4.16
N THR A 81 1.96 -16.64 -4.68
CA THR A 81 1.11 -16.38 -5.85
C THR A 81 -0.25 -15.81 -5.49
N VAL A 82 -0.59 -15.78 -4.19
CA VAL A 82 -1.87 -15.27 -3.70
C VAL A 82 -1.84 -13.74 -3.72
N LYS A 83 -2.68 -13.16 -4.58
CA LYS A 83 -2.89 -11.71 -4.58
C LYS A 83 -3.74 -11.34 -3.39
N ILE A 84 -3.34 -10.29 -2.68
CA ILE A 84 -4.08 -9.83 -1.49
C ILE A 84 -5.52 -9.42 -1.80
N PHE A 85 -5.77 -8.92 -3.00
CA PHE A 85 -7.12 -8.59 -3.46
C PHE A 85 -8.00 -9.85 -3.59
N ASP A 86 -7.45 -10.94 -4.17
CA ASP A 86 -8.17 -12.20 -4.29
C ASP A 86 -8.46 -12.81 -2.92
N TYR A 87 -7.50 -12.73 -1.99
CA TYR A 87 -7.70 -13.13 -0.59
C TYR A 87 -8.85 -12.36 0.06
N LEU A 88 -8.84 -11.02 -0.04
CA LEU A 88 -9.91 -10.18 0.50
C LEU A 88 -11.29 -10.52 -0.07
N LYS A 89 -11.37 -10.84 -1.38
CA LYS A 89 -12.63 -11.24 -2.01
C LYS A 89 -13.10 -12.61 -1.52
N ASN A 90 -12.22 -13.59 -1.53
CA ASN A 90 -12.55 -14.98 -1.20
C ASN A 90 -12.91 -15.13 0.28
N GLU A 91 -12.18 -14.43 1.16
CA GLU A 91 -12.30 -14.54 2.60
C GLU A 91 -13.07 -13.36 3.23
N ASN A 92 -13.78 -12.54 2.42
CA ASN A 92 -14.48 -11.36 2.93
C ASN A 92 -15.43 -11.67 4.10
N GLN A 93 -16.09 -12.83 4.07
CA GLN A 93 -16.99 -13.25 5.14
C GLN A 93 -16.24 -13.60 6.44
N LYS A 94 -15.07 -14.25 6.35
CA LYS A 94 -14.18 -14.52 7.48
C LYS A 94 -13.64 -13.22 8.09
N ILE A 95 -13.20 -12.30 7.24
CA ILE A 95 -12.51 -11.06 7.63
C ILE A 95 -13.49 -10.01 8.18
N PHE A 96 -14.57 -9.76 7.47
CA PHE A 96 -15.50 -8.67 7.76
C PHE A 96 -16.88 -9.13 8.28
N GLY A 97 -17.21 -10.43 8.15
CA GLY A 97 -18.55 -10.95 8.50
C GLY A 97 -19.62 -10.29 7.64
N ASN A 98 -20.75 -9.97 8.26
CA ASN A 98 -21.87 -9.25 7.63
C ASN A 98 -21.77 -7.73 7.81
N LYS A 99 -20.60 -7.20 8.20
CA LYS A 99 -20.42 -5.76 8.42
C LYS A 99 -20.57 -5.00 7.11
N ASP A 100 -21.36 -3.94 7.16
CA ASP A 100 -21.32 -2.87 6.18
C ASP A 100 -20.30 -1.82 6.63
N GLY A 101 -19.65 -1.18 5.69
CA GLY A 101 -18.66 -0.16 5.99
C GLY A 101 -17.63 -0.04 4.89
N ILE A 102 -16.52 0.56 5.24
CA ILE A 102 -15.39 0.85 4.35
C ILE A 102 -14.17 0.08 4.84
N PHE A 103 -13.52 -0.68 3.96
CA PHE A 103 -12.21 -1.21 4.26
C PHE A 103 -11.11 -0.30 3.71
N ILE A 104 -9.98 -0.29 4.40
CA ILE A 104 -8.77 0.43 3.99
C ILE A 104 -7.63 -0.59 3.92
N LEU A 105 -7.29 -1.03 2.72
CA LEU A 105 -6.11 -1.87 2.53
C LEU A 105 -4.85 -1.00 2.54
N ALA A 106 -3.83 -1.43 3.28
CA ALA A 106 -2.54 -0.76 3.32
C ALA A 106 -1.38 -1.75 3.40
N LEU A 107 -0.40 -1.61 2.52
CA LEU A 107 0.76 -2.48 2.53
C LEU A 107 1.78 -2.01 3.59
N PRO A 108 2.37 -2.94 4.36
CA PRO A 108 3.42 -2.61 5.33
C PRO A 108 4.68 -2.02 4.70
N THR A 109 4.87 -2.27 3.41
CA THR A 109 6.05 -1.83 2.65
C THR A 109 6.13 -0.32 2.43
N ALA A 110 5.04 0.42 2.72
CA ALA A 110 5.00 1.88 2.69
C ALA A 110 5.02 2.48 4.12
N PRO A 111 6.12 2.38 4.88
CA PRO A 111 6.18 2.74 6.31
C PRO A 111 6.17 4.25 6.57
N LEU A 112 6.47 5.06 5.56
CA LEU A 112 6.50 6.53 5.69
C LEU A 112 5.12 7.17 5.57
N ARG A 113 4.07 6.38 5.27
CA ARG A 113 2.68 6.79 5.39
C ARG A 113 2.35 7.17 6.83
N LYS A 114 1.79 8.35 7.02
CA LYS A 114 1.40 8.93 8.31
C LYS A 114 -0.13 8.87 8.52
N THR A 115 -0.58 9.05 9.74
CA THR A 115 -2.01 9.16 10.09
C THR A 115 -2.73 10.24 9.29
N ILE A 116 -2.07 11.37 9.00
CA ILE A 116 -2.67 12.46 8.21
C ILE A 116 -3.08 11.98 6.81
N HIS A 117 -2.24 11.18 6.13
CA HIS A 117 -2.55 10.67 4.79
C HIS A 117 -3.75 9.72 4.80
N ILE A 118 -3.90 8.92 5.89
CA ILE A 118 -5.06 8.04 6.09
C ILE A 118 -6.32 8.89 6.21
N ASN A 119 -6.28 9.92 7.06
CA ASN A 119 -7.41 10.80 7.29
C ASN A 119 -7.82 11.56 6.02
N GLU A 120 -6.85 12.11 5.29
CA GLU A 120 -7.09 12.82 4.03
C GLU A 120 -7.66 11.91 2.93
N ALA A 121 -7.20 10.65 2.84
CA ALA A 121 -7.76 9.68 1.91
C ALA A 121 -9.21 9.31 2.26
N ILE A 122 -9.54 9.21 3.56
CA ILE A 122 -10.92 9.03 4.03
C ILE A 122 -11.76 10.27 3.70
N ASP A 123 -11.25 11.47 3.96
CA ASP A 123 -11.95 12.73 3.64
C ASP A 123 -12.24 12.84 2.15
N LEU A 124 -11.29 12.47 1.31
CA LEU A 124 -11.48 12.44 -0.14
C LEU A 124 -12.57 11.44 -0.54
N TYR A 125 -12.59 10.23 0.07
CA TYR A 125 -13.64 9.25 -0.15
C TYR A 125 -15.02 9.81 0.26
N GLU A 126 -15.13 10.43 1.43
CA GLU A 126 -16.37 10.99 1.94
C GLU A 126 -16.89 12.14 1.06
N ALA A 127 -15.98 13.00 0.60
CA ALA A 127 -16.31 14.16 -0.23
C ALA A 127 -16.75 13.78 -1.65
N GLN A 128 -16.16 12.73 -2.23
CA GLN A 128 -16.39 12.35 -3.64
C GLN A 128 -17.34 11.17 -3.82
N GLY A 129 -17.58 10.38 -2.77
CA GLY A 129 -18.39 9.16 -2.84
C GLY A 129 -17.81 8.09 -3.77
N LYS A 130 -16.50 8.13 -4.02
CA LYS A 130 -15.78 7.21 -4.91
C LYS A 130 -14.66 6.52 -4.16
N PRO A 131 -14.35 5.24 -4.46
CA PRO A 131 -13.16 4.59 -3.94
C PRO A 131 -11.90 5.41 -4.19
N VAL A 132 -10.90 5.27 -3.30
CA VAL A 132 -9.66 6.04 -3.36
C VAL A 132 -8.48 5.09 -3.35
N PHE A 133 -7.43 5.40 -4.11
CA PHE A 133 -6.13 4.77 -3.99
C PHE A 133 -5.03 5.83 -3.91
N SER A 134 -3.99 5.56 -3.13
CA SER A 134 -2.85 6.45 -3.05
C SER A 134 -1.91 6.30 -4.25
N ALA A 135 -1.40 7.42 -4.73
CA ALA A 135 -0.50 7.49 -5.87
C ALA A 135 0.60 8.52 -5.64
N VAL A 136 1.67 8.41 -6.41
CA VAL A 136 2.82 9.31 -6.42
C VAL A 136 3.20 9.64 -7.86
N GLN A 137 3.76 10.82 -8.09
CA GLN A 137 4.29 11.21 -9.39
C GLN A 137 5.55 10.42 -9.72
N TYR A 138 5.75 10.07 -10.98
CA TYR A 138 7.04 9.51 -11.42
C TYR A 138 8.14 10.58 -11.29
N GLY A 139 9.24 10.23 -10.63
CA GLY A 139 10.39 11.13 -10.48
C GLY A 139 11.11 11.43 -11.80
N PHE A 140 10.91 10.57 -12.82
CA PHE A 140 11.36 10.79 -14.18
C PHE A 140 10.21 10.49 -15.15
N SER A 141 10.04 11.30 -16.20
CA SER A 141 8.91 11.14 -17.11
C SER A 141 8.92 9.79 -17.82
N ILE A 142 7.85 9.03 -17.68
CA ILE A 142 7.68 7.74 -18.36
C ILE A 142 7.65 7.87 -19.91
N SER A 143 7.44 9.09 -20.43
CA SER A 143 7.50 9.35 -21.88
C SER A 143 8.83 8.98 -22.52
N PHE A 144 9.91 8.90 -21.71
CA PHE A 144 11.24 8.44 -22.14
C PHE A 144 11.40 6.90 -22.09
N ALA A 145 10.37 6.15 -21.74
CA ALA A 145 10.48 4.69 -21.65
C ALA A 145 10.77 4.05 -23.01
N PHE A 146 11.65 3.06 -23.00
CA PHE A 146 12.00 2.27 -24.18
C PHE A 146 12.17 0.79 -23.82
N THR A 147 12.04 -0.08 -24.81
CA THR A 147 12.41 -1.48 -24.74
C THR A 147 13.75 -1.69 -25.42
N GLN A 148 14.57 -2.61 -24.89
CA GLN A 148 15.84 -3.01 -25.49
C GLN A 148 15.71 -4.43 -26.04
N ASN A 149 16.05 -4.62 -27.33
CA ASN A 149 16.11 -5.91 -28.01
C ASN A 149 17.49 -6.04 -28.64
N ASP A 150 18.31 -6.98 -28.20
CA ASP A 150 19.70 -7.18 -28.64
C ASP A 150 20.51 -5.86 -28.58
N ASN A 151 20.92 -5.33 -29.73
CA ASN A 151 21.70 -4.09 -29.86
C ASN A 151 20.86 -2.87 -30.28
N ALA A 152 19.52 -2.99 -30.25
CA ALA A 152 18.61 -1.93 -30.65
C ALA A 152 17.69 -1.54 -29.49
N TRP A 153 17.14 -0.34 -29.55
CA TRP A 153 16.10 0.12 -28.65
C TRP A 153 14.87 0.59 -29.43
N GLN A 154 13.72 0.55 -28.80
CA GLN A 154 12.46 1.03 -29.36
C GLN A 154 11.69 1.81 -28.29
N ALA A 155 11.31 3.04 -28.58
CA ALA A 155 10.47 3.83 -27.69
C ALA A 155 9.12 3.14 -27.45
N VAL A 156 8.66 3.11 -26.20
CA VAL A 156 7.34 2.56 -25.83
C VAL A 156 6.21 3.42 -26.40
N PHE A 157 6.41 4.74 -26.42
CA PHE A 157 5.44 5.71 -26.90
C PHE A 157 5.88 6.27 -28.25
N LYS A 158 4.92 6.40 -29.21
CA LYS A 158 5.20 6.93 -30.56
C LYS A 158 5.66 8.39 -30.56
N ASP A 159 5.15 9.16 -29.60
CA ASP A 159 5.45 10.56 -29.34
C ASP A 159 6.55 10.78 -28.30
N SER A 160 7.33 9.73 -28.02
CA SER A 160 8.45 9.82 -27.07
C SER A 160 9.37 11.00 -27.40
N PRO A 161 9.84 11.75 -26.36
CA PRO A 161 10.83 12.78 -26.52
C PRO A 161 12.11 12.32 -27.20
N MET A 162 12.46 11.04 -27.04
CA MET A 162 13.62 10.42 -27.70
C MET A 162 13.43 10.28 -29.23
N VAL A 163 12.19 10.31 -29.71
CA VAL A 163 11.84 10.24 -31.16
C VAL A 163 11.55 11.61 -31.71
N THR A 164 10.80 12.44 -30.99
CA THR A 164 10.37 13.77 -31.43
C THR A 164 11.43 14.85 -31.26
N GLY A 165 12.42 14.62 -30.37
CA GLY A 165 13.46 15.59 -30.02
C GLY A 165 13.05 16.61 -28.97
N ASN A 166 11.81 16.61 -28.47
CA ASN A 166 11.37 17.50 -27.38
C ASN A 166 11.77 16.92 -26.01
N THR A 167 13.04 17.04 -25.64
CA THR A 167 13.62 16.40 -24.44
C THR A 167 13.57 17.27 -23.18
N ARG A 168 12.93 18.43 -23.21
CA ARG A 168 12.80 19.29 -22.02
C ARG A 168 11.81 18.64 -21.04
N SER A 169 12.26 18.37 -19.81
CA SER A 169 11.45 17.69 -18.79
C SER A 169 10.19 18.48 -18.41
N GLN A 170 10.27 19.82 -18.38
CA GLN A 170 9.12 20.67 -18.08
C GLN A 170 8.01 20.69 -19.14
N ASP A 171 8.30 20.17 -20.35
CA ASP A 171 7.32 20.07 -21.44
C ASP A 171 6.60 18.71 -21.42
N GLN A 172 7.01 17.80 -20.54
CA GLN A 172 6.42 16.47 -20.41
C GLN A 172 5.22 16.49 -19.47
N ALA A 173 4.22 15.66 -19.79
CA ALA A 173 3.05 15.50 -18.92
C ALA A 173 3.46 14.90 -17.56
N GLU A 174 2.82 15.37 -16.51
CA GLU A 174 2.88 14.75 -15.19
C GLU A 174 2.17 13.40 -15.22
N ILE A 175 2.87 12.36 -14.82
CA ILE A 175 2.37 10.97 -14.81
C ILE A 175 2.56 10.39 -13.43
N TYR A 176 1.57 9.61 -12.98
CA TYR A 176 1.51 9.07 -11.64
C TYR A 176 1.42 7.55 -11.67
N HIS A 177 1.80 6.92 -10.56
CA HIS A 177 1.61 5.48 -10.34
C HIS A 177 1.10 5.21 -8.92
N PRO A 178 0.37 4.09 -8.70
CA PRO A 178 0.00 3.67 -7.35
C PRO A 178 1.25 3.39 -6.51
N ASN A 179 1.22 3.77 -5.22
CA ASN A 179 2.33 3.54 -4.28
C ASN A 179 2.06 2.47 -3.23
N GLY A 180 0.89 1.80 -3.27
CA GLY A 180 0.56 0.72 -2.35
C GLY A 180 0.24 1.16 -0.91
N ALA A 181 0.29 2.46 -0.61
CA ALA A 181 0.15 2.94 0.76
C ALA A 181 -1.29 2.87 1.28
N ILE A 182 -2.30 3.24 0.48
CA ILE A 182 -3.70 3.34 0.93
C ILE A 182 -4.65 2.98 -0.21
N TYR A 183 -5.65 2.12 0.08
CA TYR A 183 -6.79 1.86 -0.80
C TYR A 183 -8.06 1.91 0.05
N VAL A 184 -8.99 2.81 -0.23
CA VAL A 184 -10.25 3.01 0.49
C VAL A 184 -11.42 2.56 -0.39
N ARG A 185 -12.17 1.55 0.04
CA ARG A 185 -13.32 1.03 -0.73
C ARG A 185 -14.44 0.51 0.18
N PRO A 186 -15.70 0.49 -0.31
CA PRO A 186 -16.78 -0.21 0.36
C PRO A 186 -16.48 -1.71 0.53
N ILE A 187 -16.77 -2.28 1.71
CA ILE A 187 -16.67 -3.74 1.93
C ILE A 187 -17.58 -4.50 0.95
N ASN A 188 -18.72 -3.92 0.60
CA ASN A 188 -19.67 -4.53 -0.33
C ASN A 188 -19.08 -4.73 -1.74
N ASP A 189 -18.11 -3.93 -2.15
CA ASP A 189 -17.41 -4.14 -3.43
C ASP A 189 -16.70 -5.51 -3.48
N LEU A 190 -16.16 -5.98 -2.35
CA LEU A 190 -15.51 -7.30 -2.27
C LEU A 190 -16.49 -8.47 -2.47
N ARG A 191 -17.79 -8.25 -2.24
CA ARG A 191 -18.85 -9.24 -2.42
C ARG A 191 -19.38 -9.28 -3.84
N SER A 192 -19.05 -8.27 -4.66
CA SER A 192 -19.43 -8.21 -6.07
C SER A 192 -18.49 -9.07 -6.92
N ASN A 193 -19.07 -9.84 -7.85
CA ASN A 193 -18.29 -10.55 -8.88
C ASN A 193 -17.79 -9.62 -10.00
N GLU A 194 -18.36 -8.43 -10.10
CA GLU A 194 -18.01 -7.47 -11.15
C GLU A 194 -16.68 -6.78 -10.88
N LEU A 195 -16.33 -6.55 -9.58
CA LEU A 195 -15.08 -5.90 -9.23
C LEU A 195 -13.86 -6.78 -9.57
N THR A 196 -13.04 -6.31 -10.51
CA THR A 196 -11.85 -7.04 -10.99
C THR A 196 -10.54 -6.49 -10.41
N THR A 197 -10.51 -5.22 -10.01
CA THR A 197 -9.32 -4.57 -9.45
C THR A 197 -9.68 -3.53 -8.38
N LEU A 198 -8.71 -3.19 -7.51
CA LEU A 198 -8.86 -2.11 -6.53
C LEU A 198 -8.95 -0.70 -7.17
N TYR A 199 -8.61 -0.56 -8.45
CA TYR A 199 -8.58 0.73 -9.14
C TYR A 199 -9.90 1.08 -9.85
N GLU A 200 -10.80 0.11 -10.02
CA GLU A 200 -12.02 0.29 -10.76
C GLU A 200 -12.94 1.33 -10.11
N GLY A 201 -13.29 2.38 -10.87
CA GLY A 201 -14.08 3.51 -10.39
C GLY A 201 -13.43 4.39 -9.32
N ALA A 202 -12.16 4.12 -8.97
CA ALA A 202 -11.44 4.83 -7.92
C ALA A 202 -10.77 6.11 -8.45
N ILE A 203 -10.54 7.05 -7.53
CA ILE A 203 -9.80 8.30 -7.77
C ILE A 203 -8.48 8.29 -7.00
N PRO A 204 -7.41 8.95 -7.52
CA PRO A 204 -6.12 8.99 -6.86
C PRO A 204 -6.08 10.02 -5.73
N TYR A 205 -5.47 9.64 -4.61
CA TYR A 205 -4.96 10.53 -3.58
C TYR A 205 -3.45 10.66 -3.76
N ILE A 206 -2.97 11.85 -4.12
CA ILE A 206 -1.55 12.07 -4.44
C ILE A 206 -0.75 12.31 -3.17
N MET A 207 0.29 11.53 -2.98
CA MET A 207 1.25 11.65 -1.87
C MET A 207 2.59 12.17 -2.37
N SER A 208 3.41 12.71 -1.46
CA SER A 208 4.78 13.11 -1.77
C SER A 208 5.67 11.90 -2.06
N ASP A 209 6.77 12.10 -2.81
CA ASP A 209 7.76 11.06 -3.10
C ASP A 209 8.32 10.43 -1.82
N ILE A 210 8.64 11.27 -0.83
CA ILE A 210 9.23 10.81 0.44
C ILE A 210 8.24 9.91 1.19
N ASP A 211 6.99 10.33 1.32
CA ASP A 211 5.97 9.58 2.05
C ASP A 211 5.47 8.34 1.29
N SER A 212 5.87 8.20 0.01
CA SER A 212 5.50 7.11 -0.91
C SER A 212 6.55 6.00 -1.03
N ALA A 213 7.65 6.05 -0.27
CA ALA A 213 8.69 5.03 -0.35
C ALA A 213 8.11 3.63 -0.11
N ASP A 214 8.33 2.73 -1.06
CA ASP A 214 7.95 1.31 -1.00
C ASP A 214 9.20 0.44 -0.80
N ILE A 215 9.23 -0.34 0.28
CA ILE A 215 10.38 -1.17 0.64
C ILE A 215 10.29 -2.52 -0.03
N ASP A 216 11.11 -2.72 -1.05
CA ASP A 216 11.26 -3.99 -1.76
C ASP A 216 12.61 -4.66 -1.53
N ASN A 217 13.65 -3.88 -1.28
CA ASN A 217 15.03 -4.33 -1.12
C ASN A 217 15.74 -3.58 0.02
N GLU A 218 17.02 -3.88 0.24
CA GLU A 218 17.82 -3.29 1.31
C GLU A 218 18.07 -1.78 1.12
N ILE A 219 18.19 -1.31 -0.14
CA ILE A 219 18.44 0.12 -0.43
C ILE A 219 17.19 0.92 -0.05
N ASP A 220 16.01 0.42 -0.38
CA ASP A 220 14.74 1.06 0.01
C ASP A 220 14.62 1.13 1.53
N PHE A 221 15.02 0.05 2.21
CA PHE A 221 15.02 -0.02 3.66
C PHE A 221 15.94 1.04 4.28
N MET A 222 17.18 1.15 3.77
CA MET A 222 18.14 2.18 4.22
C MET A 222 17.63 3.60 3.96
N PHE A 223 17.00 3.84 2.81
CA PHE A 223 16.39 5.12 2.49
C PHE A 223 15.29 5.48 3.51
N ALA A 224 14.33 4.57 3.72
CA ALA A 224 13.25 4.81 4.68
C ALA A 224 13.79 5.04 6.09
N GLU A 225 14.82 4.30 6.52
CA GLU A 225 15.46 4.47 7.82
C GLU A 225 16.12 5.85 7.96
N ALA A 226 16.82 6.31 6.92
CA ALA A 226 17.43 7.63 6.91
C ALA A 226 16.39 8.75 7.02
N VAL A 227 15.28 8.63 6.28
CA VAL A 227 14.16 9.60 6.36
C VAL A 227 13.57 9.64 7.77
N ILE A 228 13.29 8.49 8.38
CA ILE A 228 12.73 8.44 9.75
C ILE A 228 13.70 9.07 10.76
N LYS A 229 15.00 8.79 10.64
CA LYS A 229 16.02 9.33 11.55
C LYS A 229 16.23 10.83 11.37
N SER A 230 16.04 11.37 10.18
CA SER A 230 16.18 12.82 9.92
C SER A 230 15.01 13.65 10.45
N ASN A 231 13.85 13.03 10.72
CA ASN A 231 12.65 13.69 11.23
C ASN A 231 12.51 13.57 12.77
N LYS A 232 13.50 13.01 13.46
CA LYS A 232 13.60 12.97 14.92
C LYS A 232 14.46 14.12 15.44
#